data_be2224abbbce0ea52ead7470e6e1c6f4
#
_entry.id   be2224abbbce0ea52ead7470e6e1c6f4
#
_cell.length_a   1.000
_cell.length_b   1.000
_cell.length_c   1.000
_cell.angle_alpha   90.00
_cell.angle_beta   90.00
_cell.angle_gamma   90.00
#
_symmetry.space_group_name_H-M   'P 1'
#
loop_
_entity.id
_entity.type
_entity.pdbx_description
1 polymer ?
#
loop_
_entity_poly.entity_id
_entity_poly.type
_entity_poly.pdbx_seq_one_letter_code
_entity_poly.pdbx_strand_id
1 'polypeptide(L)'
;MPMTEIKCDIKDINLAEQGKKQIEWAFKDMLVLTEIKNRFEKELPFKGLKLSACVHVTKETAALCTVMKAGGADAILVASNPLSTQDDVAAALVKYWEIPVFAIAGESVETYKAHIEEALNHNPDIIIDDGCDIVSTIHAQRPEMAEKIIAERKEQQ
;
A
#
# COMPACT_ATOMS: atom_id res chain seq x y z
N MET A 1 22.91 3.21 -13.15
CA MET A 1 22.67 2.94 -11.72
C MET A 1 21.98 1.60 -11.60
N PRO A 2 22.46 0.68 -10.76
CA PRO A 2 21.67 -0.51 -10.51
C PRO A 2 20.33 -0.06 -9.91
N MET A 3 19.23 -0.49 -10.52
CA MET A 3 17.92 -0.33 -9.92
C MET A 3 17.96 -1.03 -8.57
N THR A 4 17.77 -0.29 -7.51
CA THR A 4 17.63 -0.88 -6.18
C THR A 4 16.44 -1.82 -6.27
N GLU A 5 16.69 -3.10 -6.08
CA GLU A 5 15.65 -4.11 -6.16
C GLU A 5 14.65 -3.86 -5.03
N ILE A 6 13.45 -3.47 -5.40
CA ILE A 6 12.39 -3.19 -4.41
C ILE A 6 11.92 -4.51 -3.85
N LYS A 7 12.00 -4.66 -2.52
CA LYS A 7 11.47 -5.84 -1.84
C LYS A 7 9.96 -5.89 -2.02
N CYS A 8 9.46 -6.96 -2.63
CA CYS A 8 8.04 -7.16 -2.88
C CYS A 8 7.73 -8.65 -3.01
N ASP A 9 6.46 -9.00 -2.92
CA ASP A 9 5.96 -10.33 -3.21
C ASP A 9 4.66 -10.20 -4.00
N ILE A 10 4.77 -10.31 -5.32
CA ILE A 10 3.68 -10.16 -6.28
C ILE A 10 3.68 -11.35 -7.25
N LYS A 11 2.58 -11.55 -7.95
CA LYS A 11 2.41 -12.70 -8.84
C LYS A 11 3.34 -12.66 -10.04
N ASP A 12 3.36 -11.56 -10.78
CA ASP A 12 4.15 -11.41 -12.00
C ASP A 12 4.35 -9.93 -12.35
N ILE A 13 5.60 -9.50 -12.37
CA ILE A 13 5.95 -8.11 -12.73
C ILE A 13 5.61 -7.76 -14.18
N ASN A 14 5.51 -8.75 -15.07
CA ASN A 14 5.16 -8.52 -16.47
C ASN A 14 3.72 -8.03 -16.68
N LEU A 15 2.87 -8.13 -15.66
CA LEU A 15 1.51 -7.58 -15.68
C LEU A 15 1.47 -6.06 -15.45
N ALA A 16 2.61 -5.44 -15.13
CA ALA A 16 2.68 -4.06 -14.72
C ALA A 16 2.14 -3.06 -15.75
N GLU A 17 2.34 -3.28 -17.03
CA GLU A 17 1.85 -2.35 -18.06
C GLU A 17 0.32 -2.33 -18.12
N GLN A 18 -0.31 -3.48 -18.00
CA GLN A 18 -1.77 -3.57 -17.91
C GLN A 18 -2.28 -2.89 -16.66
N GLY A 19 -1.64 -3.13 -15.52
CA GLY A 19 -2.00 -2.51 -14.26
C GLY A 19 -1.85 -0.99 -14.27
N LYS A 20 -0.81 -0.48 -14.92
CA LYS A 20 -0.62 0.96 -15.11
C LYS A 20 -1.81 1.61 -15.81
N LYS A 21 -2.30 1.00 -16.88
CA LYS A 21 -3.49 1.46 -17.59
C LYS A 21 -4.73 1.48 -16.70
N GLN A 22 -4.90 0.47 -15.85
CA GLN A 22 -6.00 0.41 -14.89
C GLN A 22 -5.94 1.56 -13.89
N ILE A 23 -4.76 1.85 -13.34
CA ILE A 23 -4.58 2.95 -12.38
C ILE A 23 -4.81 4.31 -13.04
N GLU A 24 -4.26 4.52 -14.24
CA GLU A 24 -4.49 5.74 -15.01
C GLU A 24 -5.97 5.93 -15.35
N TRP A 25 -6.67 4.85 -15.66
CA TRP A 25 -8.12 4.88 -15.88
C TRP A 25 -8.88 5.31 -14.62
N ALA A 26 -8.51 4.78 -13.45
CA ALA A 26 -9.12 5.16 -12.19
C ALA A 26 -8.97 6.66 -11.91
N PHE A 27 -7.80 7.24 -12.19
CA PHE A 27 -7.56 8.68 -12.02
C PHE A 27 -8.48 9.55 -12.87
N LYS A 28 -8.92 9.09 -14.04
CA LYS A 28 -9.86 9.85 -14.90
C LYS A 28 -11.20 10.12 -14.21
N ASP A 29 -11.64 9.20 -13.36
CA ASP A 29 -12.89 9.31 -12.61
C ASP A 29 -12.70 9.92 -11.21
N MET A 30 -11.44 10.11 -10.78
CA MET A 30 -11.09 10.59 -9.44
C MET A 30 -10.45 11.98 -9.52
N LEU A 31 -11.20 12.96 -10.01
CA LEU A 31 -10.70 14.33 -10.26
C LEU A 31 -10.23 15.02 -8.98
N VAL A 32 -10.94 14.85 -7.88
CA VAL A 32 -10.56 15.41 -6.58
C VAL A 32 -9.23 14.83 -6.11
N LEU A 33 -9.05 13.53 -6.27
CA LEU A 33 -7.81 12.86 -5.89
C LEU A 33 -6.62 13.36 -6.75
N THR A 34 -6.84 13.63 -8.02
CA THR A 34 -5.84 14.21 -8.92
C THR A 34 -5.41 15.61 -8.44
N GLU A 35 -6.34 16.44 -8.03
CA GLU A 35 -6.04 17.76 -7.48
C GLU A 35 -5.26 17.66 -6.16
N ILE A 36 -5.64 16.74 -5.29
CA ILE A 36 -4.91 16.46 -4.04
C ILE A 36 -3.49 16.01 -4.34
N LYS A 37 -3.31 15.14 -5.33
CA LYS A 37 -1.98 14.68 -5.75
C LYS A 37 -1.10 15.86 -6.17
N ASN A 38 -1.63 16.76 -7.00
CA ASN A 38 -0.89 17.95 -7.45
C ASN A 38 -0.47 18.86 -6.29
N ARG A 39 -1.35 19.00 -5.29
CA ARG A 39 -1.04 19.75 -4.07
C ARG A 39 0.02 19.04 -3.22
N PHE A 40 -0.12 17.72 -3.03
CA PHE A 40 0.79 16.92 -2.22
C PHE A 40 2.21 16.87 -2.79
N GLU A 41 2.35 16.86 -4.11
CA GLU A 41 3.66 16.94 -4.77
C GLU A 41 4.43 18.21 -4.40
N LYS A 42 3.72 19.29 -4.14
CA LYS A 42 4.30 20.58 -3.76
C LYS A 42 4.53 20.71 -2.26
N GLU A 43 3.55 20.28 -1.47
CA GLU A 43 3.54 20.48 -0.02
C GLU A 43 4.29 19.39 0.76
N LEU A 44 4.40 18.17 0.20
CA LEU A 44 5.04 17.00 0.81
C LEU A 44 4.58 16.75 2.27
N PRO A 45 3.25 16.62 2.53
CA PRO A 45 2.73 16.55 3.89
C PRO A 45 3.16 15.29 4.65
N PHE A 46 3.57 14.24 3.94
CA PHE A 46 4.01 12.97 4.55
C PHE A 46 5.53 12.76 4.51
N LYS A 47 6.29 13.80 4.21
CA LYS A 47 7.75 13.69 4.13
C LYS A 47 8.33 13.15 5.43
N GLY A 48 9.12 12.09 5.32
CA GLY A 48 9.76 11.44 6.47
C GLY A 48 8.86 10.48 7.25
N LEU A 49 7.59 10.29 6.84
CA LEU A 49 6.67 9.39 7.49
C LEU A 49 6.58 8.05 6.75
N LYS A 50 6.53 6.97 7.51
CA LYS A 50 6.32 5.61 7.01
C LYS A 50 4.86 5.23 7.12
N LEU A 51 4.30 4.74 6.01
CA LEU A 51 2.90 4.34 5.89
C LEU A 51 2.81 2.85 5.59
N SER A 52 2.05 2.12 6.37
CA SER A 52 1.65 0.75 6.04
C SER A 52 0.15 0.70 5.77
N ALA A 53 -0.22 0.24 4.58
CA ALA A 53 -1.61 0.10 4.16
C ALA A 53 -1.97 -1.37 3.99
N CYS A 54 -3.03 -1.81 4.66
CA CYS A 54 -3.61 -3.14 4.54
C CYS A 54 -5.05 -2.98 4.02
N VAL A 55 -5.18 -3.00 2.70
CA VAL A 55 -6.42 -2.70 2.00
C VAL A 55 -6.58 -3.60 0.78
N HIS A 56 -7.76 -3.65 0.19
CA HIS A 56 -7.95 -4.35 -1.09
C HIS A 56 -7.05 -3.73 -2.16
N VAL A 57 -6.23 -4.56 -2.84
CA VAL A 57 -5.31 -4.09 -3.88
C VAL A 57 -6.07 -3.96 -5.19
N THR A 58 -6.76 -2.85 -5.35
CA THR A 58 -7.55 -2.47 -6.51
C THR A 58 -6.99 -1.21 -7.16
N LYS A 59 -7.47 -0.89 -8.37
CA LYS A 59 -7.04 0.32 -9.09
C LYS A 59 -7.32 1.62 -8.30
N GLU A 60 -8.44 1.68 -7.59
CA GLU A 60 -8.82 2.85 -6.79
C GLU A 60 -7.90 3.02 -5.57
N THR A 61 -7.65 1.94 -4.87
CA THR A 61 -6.72 1.94 -3.72
C THR A 61 -5.29 2.23 -4.16
N ALA A 62 -4.89 1.69 -5.32
CA ALA A 62 -3.60 1.99 -5.91
C ALA A 62 -3.46 3.48 -6.23
N ALA A 63 -4.49 4.10 -6.78
CA ALA A 63 -4.49 5.55 -7.01
C ALA A 63 -4.27 6.32 -5.71
N LEU A 64 -4.94 5.94 -4.63
CA LEU A 64 -4.73 6.53 -3.31
C LEU A 64 -3.27 6.37 -2.83
N CYS A 65 -2.70 5.18 -2.96
CA CYS A 65 -1.31 4.93 -2.56
C CYS A 65 -0.32 5.77 -3.36
N THR A 66 -0.55 5.97 -4.66
CA THR A 66 0.31 6.86 -5.47
C THR A 66 0.24 8.30 -5.01
N VAL A 67 -0.93 8.77 -4.57
CA VAL A 67 -1.12 10.12 -4.01
C VAL A 67 -0.37 10.27 -2.68
N MET A 68 -0.45 9.28 -1.80
CA MET A 68 0.28 9.29 -0.54
C MET A 68 1.79 9.34 -0.78
N LYS A 69 2.28 8.57 -1.73
CA LYS A 69 3.69 8.60 -2.12
C LYS A 69 4.09 9.95 -2.72
N ALA A 70 3.28 10.54 -3.57
CA ALA A 70 3.50 11.87 -4.11
C ALA A 70 3.63 12.92 -3.00
N GLY A 71 2.91 12.73 -1.89
CA GLY A 71 3.01 13.54 -0.68
C GLY A 71 4.23 13.27 0.19
N GLY A 72 5.13 12.39 -0.23
CA GLY A 72 6.39 12.09 0.46
C GLY A 72 6.36 10.87 1.39
N ALA A 73 5.24 10.14 1.46
CA ALA A 73 5.16 8.95 2.29
C ALA A 73 6.07 7.82 1.79
N ASP A 74 6.75 7.17 2.71
CA ASP A 74 7.41 5.89 2.49
C ASP A 74 6.38 4.78 2.72
N ALA A 75 5.69 4.39 1.65
CA ALA A 75 4.52 3.52 1.70
C ALA A 75 4.84 2.07 1.37
N ILE A 76 4.19 1.15 2.07
CA ILE A 76 4.12 -0.27 1.77
C ILE A 76 2.66 -0.71 1.73
N LEU A 77 2.31 -1.60 0.81
CA LEU A 77 0.94 -2.07 0.62
C LEU A 77 0.87 -3.59 0.76
N VAL A 78 -0.06 -4.04 1.57
CA VAL A 78 -0.43 -5.46 1.69
C VAL A 78 -1.93 -5.61 1.50
N ALA A 79 -2.37 -6.80 1.07
CA ALA A 79 -3.78 -7.06 0.88
C ALA A 79 -4.52 -7.28 2.21
N SER A 80 -5.73 -6.77 2.32
CA SER A 80 -6.61 -7.02 3.47
C SER A 80 -7.38 -8.34 3.37
N ASN A 81 -7.30 -9.00 2.23
CA ASN A 81 -7.96 -10.27 1.95
C ASN A 81 -7.16 -11.08 0.93
N PRO A 82 -6.93 -12.39 1.16
CA PRO A 82 -6.15 -13.22 0.24
C PRO A 82 -6.72 -13.34 -1.19
N LEU A 83 -8.00 -13.04 -1.37
CA LEU A 83 -8.69 -13.24 -2.64
C LEU A 83 -8.90 -11.95 -3.45
N SER A 84 -8.67 -10.78 -2.87
CA SER A 84 -9.12 -9.50 -3.43
C SER A 84 -8.08 -8.73 -4.24
N THR A 85 -6.89 -9.29 -4.44
CA THR A 85 -5.79 -8.60 -5.15
C THR A 85 -5.99 -8.61 -6.65
N GLN A 86 -5.86 -7.45 -7.28
CA GLN A 86 -5.67 -7.30 -8.72
C GLN A 86 -4.15 -7.38 -9.00
N ASP A 87 -3.68 -8.51 -9.52
CA ASP A 87 -2.24 -8.78 -9.65
C ASP A 87 -1.54 -7.83 -10.63
N ASP A 88 -2.23 -7.36 -11.65
CA ASP A 88 -1.73 -6.36 -12.60
C ASP A 88 -1.50 -5.01 -11.92
N VAL A 89 -2.40 -4.60 -11.07
CA VAL A 89 -2.28 -3.36 -10.27
C VAL A 89 -1.11 -3.46 -9.30
N ALA A 90 -0.97 -4.58 -8.60
CA ALA A 90 0.16 -4.84 -7.71
C ALA A 90 1.51 -4.70 -8.44
N ALA A 91 1.62 -5.33 -9.61
CA ALA A 91 2.81 -5.25 -10.45
C ALA A 91 3.12 -3.81 -10.90
N ALA A 92 2.10 -3.05 -11.29
CA ALA A 92 2.26 -1.66 -11.73
C ALA A 92 2.78 -0.75 -10.59
N LEU A 93 2.27 -0.91 -9.39
CA LEU A 93 2.72 -0.15 -8.23
C LEU A 93 4.20 -0.36 -7.94
N VAL A 94 4.66 -1.59 -8.02
CA VAL A 94 6.09 -1.92 -7.83
C VAL A 94 6.94 -1.31 -8.95
N LYS A 95 6.58 -1.58 -10.20
CA LYS A 95 7.42 -1.22 -11.36
C LYS A 95 7.45 0.27 -11.65
N TYR A 96 6.29 0.93 -11.65
CA TYR A 96 6.17 2.32 -12.13
C TYR A 96 6.15 3.35 -10.99
N TRP A 97 5.72 2.98 -9.81
CA TRP A 97 5.65 3.91 -8.66
C TRP A 97 6.63 3.55 -7.54
N GLU A 98 7.37 2.46 -7.68
CA GLU A 98 8.37 2.00 -6.69
C GLU A 98 7.78 1.88 -5.28
N ILE A 99 6.53 1.43 -5.20
CA ILE A 99 5.86 1.12 -3.94
C ILE A 99 6.00 -0.38 -3.66
N PRO A 100 6.60 -0.79 -2.54
CA PRO A 100 6.63 -2.20 -2.15
C PRO A 100 5.22 -2.73 -1.97
N VAL A 101 4.88 -3.84 -2.65
CA VAL A 101 3.58 -4.52 -2.54
C VAL A 101 3.81 -5.98 -2.18
N PHE A 102 3.06 -6.45 -1.18
CA PHE A 102 3.04 -7.85 -0.77
C PHE A 102 1.60 -8.34 -0.87
N ALA A 103 1.20 -8.76 -2.07
CA ALA A 103 -0.17 -9.18 -2.35
C ALA A 103 -0.22 -10.05 -3.61
N ILE A 104 -0.84 -11.22 -3.49
CA ILE A 104 -1.04 -12.18 -4.58
C ILE A 104 -2.47 -12.69 -4.51
N ALA A 105 -3.23 -12.61 -5.62
CA ALA A 105 -4.58 -13.15 -5.67
C ALA A 105 -4.59 -14.67 -5.42
N GLY A 106 -5.37 -15.11 -4.45
CA GLY A 106 -5.46 -16.52 -4.07
C GLY A 106 -4.31 -17.02 -3.21
N GLU A 107 -3.58 -16.13 -2.54
CA GLU A 107 -2.50 -16.51 -1.63
C GLU A 107 -2.98 -17.36 -0.46
N SER A 108 -2.09 -18.20 0.08
CA SER A 108 -2.37 -18.99 1.25
C SER A 108 -2.49 -18.13 2.52
N VAL A 109 -3.10 -18.67 3.58
CA VAL A 109 -3.19 -18.00 4.87
C VAL A 109 -1.80 -17.72 5.44
N GLU A 110 -0.88 -18.64 5.27
CA GLU A 110 0.50 -18.50 5.72
C GLU A 110 1.20 -17.36 5.00
N THR A 111 1.05 -17.26 3.68
CA THR A 111 1.58 -16.16 2.88
C THR A 111 0.95 -14.82 3.28
N TYR A 112 -0.36 -14.80 3.47
CA TYR A 112 -1.08 -13.62 3.94
C TYR A 112 -0.53 -13.11 5.29
N LYS A 113 -0.34 -14.00 6.25
CA LYS A 113 0.26 -13.65 7.54
C LYS A 113 1.69 -13.13 7.42
N ALA A 114 2.49 -13.74 6.54
CA ALA A 114 3.85 -13.25 6.25
C ALA A 114 3.83 -11.84 5.66
N HIS A 115 2.86 -11.52 4.81
CA HIS A 115 2.69 -10.17 4.26
C HIS A 115 2.31 -9.15 5.34
N ILE A 116 1.45 -9.52 6.29
CA ILE A 116 1.14 -8.65 7.44
C ILE A 116 2.41 -8.37 8.27
N GLU A 117 3.26 -9.37 8.48
CA GLU A 117 4.56 -9.17 9.16
C GLU A 117 5.46 -8.19 8.41
N GLU A 118 5.49 -8.22 7.07
CA GLU A 118 6.24 -7.25 6.28
C GLU A 118 5.72 -5.82 6.49
N ALA A 119 4.40 -5.65 6.57
CA ALA A 119 3.81 -4.34 6.87
C ALA A 119 4.20 -3.83 8.26
N LEU A 120 4.29 -4.72 9.25
CA LEU A 120 4.75 -4.38 10.60
C LEU A 120 6.25 -4.06 10.64
N ASN A 121 7.07 -4.85 9.93
CA ASN A 121 8.51 -4.66 9.87
C ASN A 121 8.91 -3.35 9.16
N HIS A 122 8.00 -2.76 8.39
CA HIS A 122 8.17 -1.42 7.84
C HIS A 122 8.26 -0.34 8.93
N ASN A 123 7.81 -0.66 10.14
CA ASN A 123 7.84 0.22 11.30
C ASN A 123 7.07 1.53 11.05
N PRO A 124 5.77 1.44 10.75
CA PRO A 124 4.99 2.57 10.28
C PRO A 124 4.75 3.63 11.34
N ASP A 125 4.64 4.88 10.89
CA ASP A 125 4.12 6.01 11.67
C ASP A 125 2.61 6.18 11.46
N ILE A 126 2.12 5.76 10.29
CA ILE A 126 0.72 5.85 9.89
C ILE A 126 0.26 4.47 9.39
N ILE A 127 -0.93 4.07 9.79
CA ILE A 127 -1.56 2.82 9.35
C ILE A 127 -2.91 3.11 8.71
N ILE A 128 -3.16 2.51 7.55
CA ILE A 128 -4.47 2.39 6.94
C ILE A 128 -4.81 0.90 6.91
N ASP A 129 -5.88 0.51 7.61
CA ASP A 129 -6.20 -0.90 7.82
C ASP A 129 -7.71 -1.10 7.78
N ASP A 130 -8.20 -1.71 6.69
CA ASP A 130 -9.64 -1.87 6.52
C ASP A 130 -10.22 -3.06 7.29
N GLY A 131 -9.44 -4.12 7.49
CA GLY A 131 -9.86 -5.33 8.23
C GLY A 131 -9.37 -5.41 9.67
N CYS A 132 -8.61 -4.45 10.15
CA CYS A 132 -7.97 -4.47 11.47
C CYS A 132 -6.87 -5.52 11.67
N ASP A 133 -6.37 -6.15 10.63
CA ASP A 133 -5.38 -7.22 10.79
C ASP A 133 -4.02 -6.71 11.27
N ILE A 134 -3.57 -5.56 10.77
CA ILE A 134 -2.35 -4.91 11.27
C ILE A 134 -2.55 -4.44 12.71
N VAL A 135 -3.62 -3.72 12.95
CA VAL A 135 -3.93 -3.15 14.27
C VAL A 135 -4.07 -4.23 15.32
N SER A 136 -4.83 -5.30 15.02
CA SER A 136 -4.99 -6.44 15.93
C SER A 136 -3.66 -7.12 16.24
N THR A 137 -2.81 -7.28 15.24
CA THR A 137 -1.50 -7.91 15.41
C THR A 137 -0.57 -7.05 16.28
N ILE A 138 -0.61 -5.72 16.11
CA ILE A 138 0.16 -4.80 16.95
C ILE A 138 -0.28 -4.97 18.42
N HIS A 139 -1.56 -4.90 18.70
CA HIS A 139 -2.05 -5.01 20.08
C HIS A 139 -1.78 -6.37 20.71
N ALA A 140 -1.84 -7.44 19.93
CA ALA A 140 -1.63 -8.80 20.42
C ALA A 140 -0.16 -9.20 20.57
N GLN A 141 0.71 -8.76 19.67
CA GLN A 141 2.08 -9.28 19.56
C GLN A 141 3.17 -8.21 19.67
N ARG A 142 2.87 -6.96 19.37
CA ARG A 142 3.84 -5.86 19.35
C ARG A 142 3.28 -4.56 19.95
N PRO A 143 2.79 -4.60 21.21
CA PRO A 143 2.13 -3.44 21.81
C PRO A 143 3.02 -2.19 21.91
N GLU A 144 4.34 -2.36 21.91
CA GLU A 144 5.31 -1.27 21.91
C GLU A 144 5.24 -0.40 20.63
N MET A 145 4.79 -0.97 19.53
CA MET A 145 4.63 -0.21 18.27
C MET A 145 3.50 0.81 18.33
N ALA A 146 2.51 0.61 19.20
CA ALA A 146 1.38 1.51 19.32
C ALA A 146 1.80 2.94 19.76
N GLU A 147 2.85 3.05 20.54
CA GLU A 147 3.37 4.34 21.00
C GLU A 147 3.97 5.20 19.89
N LYS A 148 4.51 4.55 18.85
CA LYS A 148 5.12 5.24 17.72
C LYS A 148 4.10 5.74 16.71
N ILE A 149 2.95 5.09 16.60
CA ILE A 149 1.95 5.36 15.57
C ILE A 149 1.27 6.70 15.84
N ILE A 150 1.38 7.62 14.89
CA ILE A 150 0.80 8.97 14.98
C ILE A 150 -0.67 8.94 14.57
N ALA A 151 -1.01 8.15 13.55
CA ALA A 151 -2.35 8.09 12.99
C ALA A 151 -2.71 6.69 12.54
N GLU A 152 -3.90 6.29 12.90
CA GLU A 152 -4.51 5.02 12.54
C GLU A 152 -5.91 5.29 12.01
N ARG A 153 -6.24 4.73 10.86
CA ARG A 153 -7.60 4.74 10.35
C ARG A 153 -8.10 3.31 10.18
N LYS A 154 -9.18 3.03 10.85
CA LYS A 154 -10.01 1.85 10.67
C LYS A 154 -11.17 2.22 9.77
N GLU A 155 -11.32 1.57 8.63
CA GLU A 155 -12.55 1.67 7.88
C GLU A 155 -13.64 0.88 8.61
N GLN A 156 -14.73 1.55 8.91
CA GLN A 156 -15.91 0.88 9.42
C GLN A 156 -16.57 0.13 8.25
N GLN A 157 -16.69 -1.17 8.42
CA GLN A 157 -17.52 -1.98 7.55
C GLN A 157 -18.99 -1.64 7.75
#